data_39a44b5cd9d0be580cd5f699ab677a8d
#
_entry.id   39a44b5cd9d0be580cd5f699ab677a8d
#
_cell.length_a   1.000
_cell.length_b   1.000
_cell.length_c   1.000
_cell.angle_alpha   90.00
_cell.angle_beta   90.00
_cell.angle_gamma   90.00
#
_symmetry.space_group_name_H-M   'P 1'
#
loop_
_entity.id
_entity.type
_entity.pdbx_description
1 polymer ?
#
loop_
_entity_poly.entity_id
_entity_poly.type
_entity_poly.pdbx_seq_one_letter_code
_entity_poly.pdbx_strand_id
1 'polypeptide(L)'
;MKIILFGLLTSLIFFTSCSSEKKTKLVVVLVADQMRPDHFSRFSKLYSGGLKWLVDNSLNFQNAFHQHGYTATSTGHFAISTGMYPGPAGVLGNSYYDRELGKVVNCVEDPDALPVGGKGEGRSFSRYNNKAVGDYLKDVYPKSKVISIAGKDRSAIMLAGNNPDLVLYYNNIDRFITSDFYSDSLPLFIDNFNNKLNLQSYRDSLWTKVFPDSLYLKHSREDDFFGEIDWYRVQHDEINNKKIFSDEYKPTFPISFDKNHDPGQEL
;
A
#
# COMPACT_ATOMS: atom_id res chain seq x y z
N MET A 1 -44.18 -45.72 -27.93
CA MET A 1 -43.44 -46.01 -26.73
C MET A 1 -41.90 -45.85 -26.87
N LYS A 2 -41.30 -46.22 -28.02
CA LYS A 2 -39.82 -46.07 -28.22
C LYS A 2 -39.30 -44.62 -28.37
N ILE A 3 -40.11 -43.69 -28.88
CA ILE A 3 -39.72 -42.31 -29.12
C ILE A 3 -39.72 -41.49 -27.81
N ILE A 4 -40.61 -41.82 -26.85
CA ILE A 4 -40.66 -41.16 -25.56
C ILE A 4 -39.46 -41.52 -24.66
N LEU A 5 -38.97 -42.75 -24.79
CA LEU A 5 -37.81 -43.24 -24.03
C LEU A 5 -36.50 -42.57 -24.49
N PHE A 6 -36.39 -42.25 -25.81
CA PHE A 6 -35.21 -41.56 -26.35
C PHE A 6 -35.15 -40.10 -25.95
N GLY A 7 -36.30 -39.42 -25.85
CA GLY A 7 -36.39 -38.04 -25.38
C GLY A 7 -36.05 -37.88 -23.88
N LEU A 8 -36.38 -38.87 -23.06
CA LEU A 8 -36.04 -38.85 -21.63
C LEU A 8 -34.54 -39.11 -21.39
N LEU A 9 -33.91 -39.95 -22.21
CA LEU A 9 -32.50 -40.27 -22.11
C LEU A 9 -31.61 -39.10 -22.55
N THR A 10 -32.02 -38.33 -23.57
CA THR A 10 -31.32 -37.12 -24.01
C THR A 10 -31.50 -35.96 -23.05
N SER A 11 -32.62 -35.83 -22.34
CA SER A 11 -32.85 -34.83 -21.31
C SER A 11 -31.99 -35.07 -20.07
N LEU A 12 -31.64 -36.31 -19.72
CA LEU A 12 -30.81 -36.63 -18.57
C LEU A 12 -29.32 -36.27 -18.78
N ILE A 13 -28.85 -36.17 -20.01
CA ILE A 13 -27.44 -35.91 -20.33
C ILE A 13 -27.10 -34.41 -20.16
N PHE A 14 -28.10 -33.53 -20.24
CA PHE A 14 -27.86 -32.08 -20.10
C PHE A 14 -27.72 -31.59 -18.65
N PHE A 15 -28.02 -32.41 -17.64
CA PHE A 15 -27.93 -31.99 -16.23
C PHE A 15 -26.64 -32.40 -15.51
N THR A 16 -25.69 -33.06 -16.18
CA THR A 16 -24.44 -33.52 -15.53
C THR A 16 -23.23 -32.65 -15.79
N SER A 17 -23.38 -31.49 -16.44
CA SER A 17 -22.27 -30.51 -16.51
C SER A 17 -22.30 -29.56 -15.34
N CYS A 18 -22.32 -30.09 -14.12
CA CYS A 18 -21.93 -29.33 -12.94
C CYS A 18 -20.40 -29.33 -12.90
N SER A 19 -19.78 -28.43 -13.66
CA SER A 19 -18.36 -28.14 -13.46
C SER A 19 -18.23 -27.67 -11.99
N SER A 20 -17.50 -28.41 -11.18
CA SER A 20 -17.15 -27.91 -9.84
C SER A 20 -16.41 -26.60 -10.01
N GLU A 21 -17.08 -25.49 -9.77
CA GLU A 21 -16.42 -24.19 -9.75
C GLU A 21 -15.23 -24.29 -8.80
N LYS A 22 -14.03 -24.12 -9.34
CA LYS A 22 -12.84 -24.05 -8.53
C LYS A 22 -12.99 -22.81 -7.63
N LYS A 23 -13.31 -23.03 -6.34
CA LYS A 23 -13.36 -21.94 -5.38
C LYS A 23 -12.02 -21.25 -5.33
N THR A 24 -12.00 -19.93 -5.52
CA THR A 24 -10.83 -19.10 -5.29
C THR A 24 -10.41 -19.25 -3.82
N LYS A 25 -9.16 -19.65 -3.60
CA LYS A 25 -8.61 -19.89 -2.24
C LYS A 25 -7.81 -18.73 -1.72
N LEU A 26 -7.24 -17.93 -2.60
CA LEU A 26 -6.40 -16.78 -2.26
C LEU A 26 -6.66 -15.65 -3.25
N VAL A 27 -6.86 -14.45 -2.73
CA VAL A 27 -6.85 -13.19 -3.49
C VAL A 27 -5.71 -12.35 -2.95
N VAL A 28 -4.83 -11.89 -3.84
CA VAL A 28 -3.73 -10.99 -3.49
C VAL A 28 -3.99 -9.65 -4.19
N VAL A 29 -4.10 -8.59 -3.40
CA VAL A 29 -4.23 -7.21 -3.89
C VAL A 29 -2.88 -6.53 -3.74
N LEU A 30 -2.25 -6.18 -4.87
CA LEU A 30 -0.99 -5.44 -4.90
C LEU A 30 -1.28 -4.00 -5.34
N VAL A 31 -1.00 -3.05 -4.47
CA VAL A 31 -1.16 -1.63 -4.77
C VAL A 31 0.23 -1.01 -4.86
N ALA A 32 0.58 -0.53 -6.05
CA ALA A 32 1.78 0.27 -6.27
C ALA A 32 1.40 1.76 -6.16
N ASP A 33 1.63 2.33 -4.98
CA ASP A 33 1.38 3.75 -4.71
C ASP A 33 2.21 4.63 -5.66
N GLN A 34 1.61 5.72 -6.17
CA GLN A 34 2.24 6.64 -7.13
C GLN A 34 2.60 6.07 -8.52
N MET A 35 2.31 4.79 -8.81
CA MET A 35 2.60 4.20 -10.11
C MET A 35 1.63 4.72 -11.17
N ARG A 36 2.15 5.45 -12.15
CA ARG A 36 1.36 5.99 -13.25
C ARG A 36 1.06 4.93 -14.31
N PRO A 37 -0.14 4.94 -14.93
CA PRO A 37 -0.51 3.98 -15.97
C PRO A 37 0.43 3.99 -17.19
N ASP A 38 1.00 5.16 -17.53
CA ASP A 38 1.92 5.29 -18.66
C ASP A 38 3.25 4.54 -18.46
N HIS A 39 3.61 4.16 -17.24
CA HIS A 39 4.76 3.31 -16.99
C HIS A 39 4.65 1.96 -17.71
N PHE A 40 3.44 1.40 -17.82
CA PHE A 40 3.23 0.15 -18.54
C PHE A 40 3.52 0.24 -20.04
N SER A 41 3.30 1.38 -20.66
CA SER A 41 3.64 1.61 -22.08
C SER A 41 5.08 2.08 -22.26
N ARG A 42 5.55 3.00 -21.42
CA ARG A 42 6.88 3.61 -21.56
C ARG A 42 8.01 2.64 -21.26
N PHE A 43 7.84 1.79 -20.22
CA PHE A 43 8.89 0.93 -19.71
C PHE A 43 8.67 -0.56 -19.96
N SER A 44 7.64 -0.93 -20.75
CA SER A 44 7.25 -2.33 -20.98
C SER A 44 8.40 -3.24 -21.40
N LYS A 45 9.33 -2.72 -22.22
CA LYS A 45 10.50 -3.46 -22.72
C LYS A 45 11.59 -3.68 -21.65
N LEU A 46 11.51 -2.96 -20.54
CA LEU A 46 12.47 -3.04 -19.42
C LEU A 46 11.98 -3.96 -18.32
N TYR A 47 10.70 -4.32 -18.33
CA TYR A 47 10.15 -5.18 -17.29
C TYR A 47 10.75 -6.58 -17.36
N SER A 48 10.99 -7.15 -16.18
CA SER A 48 11.45 -8.50 -15.97
C SER A 48 10.75 -9.12 -14.76
N GLY A 49 10.96 -10.41 -14.49
CA GLY A 49 10.44 -11.09 -13.32
C GLY A 49 8.91 -11.03 -13.20
N GLY A 50 8.41 -10.83 -11.99
CA GLY A 50 6.98 -10.89 -11.68
C GLY A 50 6.14 -9.83 -12.37
N LEU A 51 6.63 -8.59 -12.48
CA LEU A 51 5.90 -7.51 -13.15
C LEU A 51 5.69 -7.81 -14.65
N LYS A 52 6.75 -8.30 -15.33
CA LYS A 52 6.62 -8.72 -16.72
C LYS A 52 5.62 -9.87 -16.87
N TRP A 53 5.70 -10.86 -15.98
CA TRP A 53 4.76 -11.98 -16.00
C TRP A 53 3.31 -11.51 -15.83
N LEU A 54 3.04 -10.59 -14.89
CA LEU A 54 1.72 -10.00 -14.68
C LEU A 54 1.23 -9.27 -15.94
N VAL A 55 2.08 -8.42 -16.54
CA VAL A 55 1.72 -7.68 -17.76
C VAL A 55 1.38 -8.62 -18.91
N ASP A 56 2.15 -9.69 -19.08
CA ASP A 56 1.99 -10.63 -20.19
C ASP A 56 0.79 -11.60 -20.00
N ASN A 57 0.35 -11.85 -18.76
CA ASN A 57 -0.61 -12.92 -18.44
C ASN A 57 -1.89 -12.43 -17.74
N SER A 58 -2.12 -11.12 -17.65
CA SER A 58 -3.29 -10.55 -16.97
C SER A 58 -4.21 -9.78 -17.90
N LEU A 59 -5.42 -9.50 -17.42
CA LEU A 59 -6.33 -8.55 -18.05
C LEU A 59 -5.91 -7.13 -17.63
N ASN A 60 -5.74 -6.25 -18.62
CA ASN A 60 -5.43 -4.85 -18.38
C ASN A 60 -6.67 -3.97 -18.60
N PHE A 61 -7.15 -3.34 -17.52
CA PHE A 61 -8.27 -2.41 -17.55
C PHE A 61 -7.76 -0.98 -17.82
N GLN A 62 -7.59 -0.63 -19.07
CA GLN A 62 -7.01 0.66 -19.50
C GLN A 62 -7.88 1.88 -19.16
N ASN A 63 -9.18 1.69 -18.94
CA ASN A 63 -10.15 2.74 -18.65
C ASN A 63 -10.61 2.74 -17.19
N ALA A 64 -9.74 2.33 -16.28
CA ALA A 64 -9.99 2.42 -14.84
C ALA A 64 -9.52 3.79 -14.32
N PHE A 65 -10.40 4.52 -13.62
CA PHE A 65 -10.11 5.85 -13.12
C PHE A 65 -10.52 5.99 -11.66
N HIS A 66 -9.72 6.70 -10.89
CA HIS A 66 -10.18 7.29 -9.64
C HIS A 66 -11.03 8.52 -9.94
N GLN A 67 -12.30 8.50 -9.51
CA GLN A 67 -13.25 9.58 -9.81
C GLN A 67 -13.28 10.67 -8.72
N HIS A 68 -12.22 10.81 -7.93
CA HIS A 68 -12.10 11.85 -6.90
C HIS A 68 -10.92 12.77 -7.21
N GLY A 69 -11.04 14.07 -6.87
CA GLY A 69 -10.09 15.10 -7.30
C GLY A 69 -8.75 15.07 -6.55
N TYR A 70 -8.75 14.66 -5.27
CA TYR A 70 -7.52 14.63 -4.46
C TYR A 70 -7.00 13.20 -4.34
N THR A 71 -6.02 12.87 -5.16
CA THR A 71 -5.42 11.53 -5.28
C THR A 71 -4.22 11.36 -4.34
N ALA A 72 -4.49 11.33 -3.04
CA ALA A 72 -3.50 10.99 -2.01
C ALA A 72 -3.52 9.49 -1.67
N THR A 73 -2.52 9.03 -0.92
CA THR A 73 -2.42 7.62 -0.51
C THR A 73 -3.70 7.14 0.18
N SER A 74 -4.17 7.86 1.21
CA SER A 74 -5.35 7.46 1.98
C SER A 74 -6.63 7.40 1.13
N THR A 75 -6.88 8.44 0.34
CA THR A 75 -8.08 8.52 -0.51
C THR A 75 -8.09 7.44 -1.58
N GLY A 76 -6.95 7.16 -2.20
CA GLY A 76 -6.82 6.12 -3.21
C GLY A 76 -6.99 4.71 -2.64
N HIS A 77 -6.30 4.39 -1.55
CA HIS A 77 -6.40 3.08 -0.90
C HIS A 77 -7.81 2.83 -0.34
N PHE A 78 -8.44 3.85 0.25
CA PHE A 78 -9.83 3.78 0.69
C PHE A 78 -10.77 3.47 -0.47
N ALA A 79 -10.64 4.19 -1.60
CA ALA A 79 -11.49 3.97 -2.76
C ALA A 79 -11.30 2.54 -3.35
N ILE A 80 -10.08 2.02 -3.38
CA ILE A 80 -9.77 0.67 -3.85
C ILE A 80 -10.43 -0.38 -2.95
N SER A 81 -10.35 -0.22 -1.63
CA SER A 81 -10.83 -1.22 -0.68
C SER A 81 -12.35 -1.19 -0.47
N THR A 82 -12.98 -0.03 -0.59
CA THR A 82 -14.40 0.15 -0.27
C THR A 82 -15.29 0.29 -1.51
N GLY A 83 -14.73 0.66 -2.66
CA GLY A 83 -15.48 1.05 -3.84
C GLY A 83 -16.25 2.36 -3.70
N MET A 84 -15.98 3.17 -2.67
CA MET A 84 -16.70 4.40 -2.36
C MET A 84 -15.86 5.64 -2.65
N TYR A 85 -16.56 6.79 -2.82
CA TYR A 85 -15.89 8.08 -2.88
C TYR A 85 -15.35 8.47 -1.50
N PRO A 86 -14.06 8.84 -1.40
CA PRO A 86 -13.42 9.12 -0.11
C PRO A 86 -13.98 10.37 0.58
N GLY A 87 -14.26 11.45 -0.17
CA GLY A 87 -14.77 12.70 0.39
C GLY A 87 -16.06 12.54 1.21
N PRO A 88 -17.14 12.00 0.64
CA PRO A 88 -18.38 11.73 1.37
C PRO A 88 -18.21 10.78 2.55
N ALA A 89 -17.21 9.91 2.52
CA ALA A 89 -16.87 8.99 3.61
C ALA A 89 -15.99 9.63 4.70
N GLY A 90 -15.61 10.91 4.55
CA GLY A 90 -14.78 11.63 5.52
C GLY A 90 -13.27 11.46 5.33
N VAL A 91 -12.82 10.75 4.27
CA VAL A 91 -11.39 10.60 3.96
C VAL A 91 -10.95 11.78 3.09
N LEU A 92 -10.49 12.85 3.72
CA LEU A 92 -10.18 14.11 3.03
C LEU A 92 -8.75 14.18 2.50
N GLY A 93 -7.84 13.33 3.00
CA GLY A 93 -6.43 13.31 2.64
C GLY A 93 -5.62 12.49 3.62
N ASN A 94 -4.30 12.49 3.47
CA ASN A 94 -3.39 11.81 4.42
C ASN A 94 -3.42 12.47 5.80
N SER A 95 -3.61 13.78 5.83
CA SER A 95 -3.89 14.58 7.04
C SER A 95 -4.86 15.68 6.67
N TYR A 96 -5.70 16.08 7.61
CA TYR A 96 -6.69 17.15 7.42
C TYR A 96 -7.02 17.83 8.75
N TYR A 97 -7.57 19.04 8.66
CA TYR A 97 -8.03 19.75 9.85
C TYR A 97 -9.39 19.20 10.30
N ASP A 98 -9.42 18.62 11.47
CA ASP A 98 -10.63 18.14 12.12
C ASP A 98 -11.28 19.31 12.88
N ARG A 99 -12.47 19.71 12.46
CA ARG A 99 -13.17 20.89 13.02
C ARG A 99 -13.70 20.64 14.42
N GLU A 100 -14.05 19.39 14.75
CA GLU A 100 -14.56 19.03 16.07
C GLU A 100 -13.41 18.99 17.09
N LEU A 101 -12.25 18.46 16.68
CA LEU A 101 -11.07 18.42 17.52
C LEU A 101 -10.25 19.71 17.51
N GLY A 102 -10.50 20.63 16.55
CA GLY A 102 -9.77 21.88 16.42
C GLY A 102 -8.30 21.73 16.07
N LYS A 103 -7.88 20.63 15.48
CA LYS A 103 -6.48 20.32 15.14
C LYS A 103 -6.34 19.57 13.82
N VAL A 104 -5.11 19.56 13.29
CA VAL A 104 -4.76 18.67 12.18
C VAL A 104 -4.61 17.24 12.72
N VAL A 105 -5.22 16.29 12.05
CA VAL A 105 -5.18 14.87 12.39
C VAL A 105 -4.63 14.06 11.22
N ASN A 106 -3.96 12.93 11.52
CA ASN A 106 -3.66 11.92 10.52
C ASN A 106 -4.95 11.13 10.20
N CYS A 107 -5.14 10.74 8.95
CA CYS A 107 -6.36 10.05 8.50
C CYS A 107 -6.62 8.71 9.21
N VAL A 108 -5.61 8.07 9.77
CA VAL A 108 -5.70 6.82 10.55
C VAL A 108 -5.32 7.03 12.03
N GLU A 109 -5.28 8.29 12.50
CA GLU A 109 -5.05 8.61 13.91
C GLU A 109 -6.17 8.02 14.77
N ASP A 110 -5.78 7.28 15.77
CA ASP A 110 -6.68 6.73 16.78
C ASP A 110 -6.07 6.96 18.16
N PRO A 111 -6.59 7.94 18.94
CA PRO A 111 -6.03 8.26 20.24
C PRO A 111 -6.25 7.15 21.29
N ASP A 112 -7.20 6.26 21.05
CA ASP A 112 -7.54 5.17 21.97
C ASP A 112 -6.74 3.90 21.68
N ALA A 113 -6.10 3.80 20.50
CA ALA A 113 -5.29 2.66 20.13
C ALA A 113 -3.82 2.81 20.55
N LEU A 114 -3.22 1.72 20.98
CA LEU A 114 -1.81 1.67 21.35
C LEU A 114 -0.99 0.86 20.32
N PRO A 115 0.28 1.23 20.08
CA PRO A 115 1.13 0.47 19.19
C PRO A 115 1.50 -0.88 19.82
N VAL A 116 1.51 -1.94 19.01
CA VAL A 116 1.87 -3.31 19.41
C VAL A 116 3.07 -3.79 18.61
N GLY A 117 4.09 -4.27 19.30
CA GLY A 117 5.30 -4.84 18.71
C GLY A 117 6.48 -3.85 18.60
N GLY A 118 6.31 -2.59 19.00
CA GLY A 118 7.37 -1.58 18.97
C GLY A 118 6.90 -0.19 19.39
N LYS A 119 7.79 0.78 19.23
CA LYS A 119 7.47 2.19 19.44
C LYS A 119 6.68 2.73 18.24
N GLY A 120 5.88 3.76 18.47
CA GLY A 120 5.10 4.43 17.43
C GLY A 120 3.78 4.94 17.99
N GLU A 121 2.85 5.20 17.09
CA GLU A 121 1.50 5.61 17.43
C GLU A 121 0.51 4.50 17.07
N GLY A 122 -0.51 4.32 17.91
CA GLY A 122 -1.63 3.47 17.58
C GLY A 122 -2.41 4.06 16.41
N ARG A 123 -2.80 3.22 15.48
CA ARG A 123 -3.48 3.61 14.24
C ARG A 123 -4.59 2.63 13.96
N SER A 124 -5.73 3.11 13.46
CA SER A 124 -6.85 2.25 13.12
C SER A 124 -7.72 2.82 12.00
N PHE A 125 -8.71 2.02 11.61
CA PHE A 125 -9.77 2.43 10.68
C PHE A 125 -10.98 3.05 11.41
N SER A 126 -10.93 3.24 12.74
CA SER A 126 -12.05 3.62 13.62
C SER A 126 -12.75 4.92 13.24
N ARG A 127 -12.07 5.83 12.52
CA ARG A 127 -12.67 7.09 12.03
C ARG A 127 -13.73 6.88 10.96
N TYR A 128 -13.86 5.68 10.39
CA TYR A 128 -14.71 5.41 9.24
C TYR A 128 -15.70 4.29 9.51
N ASN A 129 -16.97 4.54 9.20
CA ASN A 129 -18.05 3.56 9.36
C ASN A 129 -18.24 2.66 8.13
N ASN A 130 -17.33 2.74 7.16
CA ASN A 130 -17.42 2.02 5.91
C ASN A 130 -16.81 0.62 6.04
N LYS A 131 -17.34 -0.32 5.26
CA LYS A 131 -16.75 -1.66 5.14
C LYS A 131 -15.78 -1.69 3.96
N ALA A 132 -14.62 -2.27 4.18
CA ALA A 132 -13.67 -2.63 3.13
C ALA A 132 -14.01 -4.02 2.54
N VAL A 133 -13.41 -4.36 1.41
CA VAL A 133 -13.63 -5.65 0.73
C VAL A 133 -13.36 -6.85 1.66
N GLY A 134 -12.39 -6.72 2.57
CA GLY A 134 -12.08 -7.74 3.58
C GLY A 134 -13.20 -7.96 4.59
N ASP A 135 -13.88 -6.86 5.00
CA ASP A 135 -15.03 -6.94 5.92
C ASP A 135 -16.20 -7.65 5.23
N TYR A 136 -16.51 -7.29 3.97
CA TYR A 136 -17.55 -7.99 3.19
C TYR A 136 -17.22 -9.46 2.95
N LEU A 137 -15.95 -9.78 2.72
CA LEU A 137 -15.52 -11.17 2.58
C LEU A 137 -15.82 -11.98 3.85
N LYS A 138 -15.54 -11.42 5.02
CA LYS A 138 -15.82 -12.08 6.30
C LYS A 138 -17.31 -12.17 6.64
N ASP A 139 -18.13 -11.22 6.20
CA ASP A 139 -19.58 -11.32 6.34
C ASP A 139 -20.14 -12.57 5.64
N VAL A 140 -19.61 -12.87 4.44
CA VAL A 140 -20.07 -14.01 3.63
C VAL A 140 -19.34 -15.30 4.01
N TYR A 141 -18.05 -15.18 4.31
CA TYR A 141 -17.15 -16.30 4.64
C TYR A 141 -16.41 -16.02 5.96
N PRO A 142 -17.03 -16.23 7.13
CA PRO A 142 -16.48 -15.82 8.43
C PRO A 142 -15.13 -16.46 8.79
N LYS A 143 -14.76 -17.56 8.13
CA LYS A 143 -13.47 -18.25 8.35
C LYS A 143 -12.35 -17.73 7.44
N SER A 144 -12.65 -16.78 6.55
CA SER A 144 -11.64 -16.15 5.71
C SER A 144 -10.64 -15.35 6.54
N LYS A 145 -9.41 -15.33 6.06
CA LYS A 145 -8.34 -14.52 6.67
C LYS A 145 -8.09 -13.29 5.81
N VAL A 146 -7.98 -12.14 6.47
CA VAL A 146 -7.69 -10.84 5.86
C VAL A 146 -6.41 -10.30 6.49
N ILE A 147 -5.40 -10.10 5.65
CA ILE A 147 -4.08 -9.60 6.08
C ILE A 147 -3.73 -8.41 5.20
N SER A 148 -3.27 -7.33 5.80
CA SER A 148 -2.79 -6.15 5.10
C SER A 148 -1.40 -5.74 5.60
N ILE A 149 -0.48 -5.47 4.67
CA ILE A 149 0.90 -5.11 4.98
C ILE A 149 1.33 -3.97 4.06
N ALA A 150 1.87 -2.90 4.62
CA ALA A 150 2.47 -1.81 3.84
C ALA A 150 3.60 -1.11 4.64
N GLY A 151 4.45 -0.36 3.95
CA GLY A 151 5.41 0.53 4.60
C GLY A 151 4.72 1.68 5.34
N LYS A 152 3.67 2.25 4.76
CA LYS A 152 2.90 3.35 5.38
C LYS A 152 1.70 2.81 6.16
N ASP A 153 1.44 3.37 7.36
CA ASP A 153 0.30 3.05 8.21
C ASP A 153 -1.04 3.14 7.47
N ARG A 154 -1.30 4.28 6.83
CA ARG A 154 -2.53 4.55 6.08
C ARG A 154 -2.74 3.63 4.88
N SER A 155 -1.66 3.16 4.25
CA SER A 155 -1.77 2.19 3.15
C SER A 155 -2.26 0.83 3.65
N ALA A 156 -1.67 0.33 4.73
CA ALA A 156 -2.07 -0.94 5.32
C ALA A 156 -3.50 -0.87 5.87
N ILE A 157 -3.82 0.16 6.62
CA ILE A 157 -5.09 0.32 7.34
C ILE A 157 -6.25 0.57 6.39
N MET A 158 -6.09 1.47 5.40
CA MET A 158 -7.17 1.77 4.44
C MET A 158 -7.53 0.57 3.55
N LEU A 159 -6.59 -0.34 3.28
CA LEU A 159 -6.89 -1.58 2.57
C LEU A 159 -7.49 -2.67 3.47
N ALA A 160 -7.16 -2.65 4.76
CA ALA A 160 -7.60 -3.66 5.72
C ALA A 160 -9.06 -3.55 6.11
N GLY A 161 -9.55 -2.32 6.35
CA GLY A 161 -10.88 -2.08 6.92
C GLY A 161 -10.94 -2.28 8.44
N ASN A 162 -12.13 -2.66 8.93
CA ASN A 162 -12.40 -2.73 10.37
C ASN A 162 -12.07 -4.07 11.01
N ASN A 163 -12.16 -5.18 10.27
CA ASN A 163 -12.06 -6.52 10.86
C ASN A 163 -11.06 -7.45 10.14
N PRO A 164 -9.81 -7.02 9.93
CA PRO A 164 -8.76 -7.90 9.44
C PRO A 164 -8.26 -8.84 10.55
N ASP A 165 -7.53 -9.89 10.16
CA ASP A 165 -6.82 -10.78 11.10
C ASP A 165 -5.43 -10.25 11.44
N LEU A 166 -4.84 -9.42 10.55
CA LEU A 166 -3.53 -8.83 10.78
C LEU A 166 -3.38 -7.58 9.92
N VAL A 167 -2.94 -6.49 10.54
CA VAL A 167 -2.48 -5.27 9.85
C VAL A 167 -1.06 -4.98 10.29
N LEU A 168 -0.17 -4.79 9.34
CA LEU A 168 1.23 -4.46 9.60
C LEU A 168 1.64 -3.21 8.85
N TYR A 169 2.27 -2.29 9.55
CA TYR A 169 2.87 -1.09 8.98
C TYR A 169 4.23 -0.81 9.63
N TYR A 170 5.11 -0.17 8.86
CA TYR A 170 6.43 0.20 9.35
C TYR A 170 6.31 1.43 10.27
N ASN A 171 6.96 1.38 11.42
CA ASN A 171 6.88 2.43 12.44
C ASN A 171 7.75 3.67 12.16
N ASN A 172 8.40 3.74 10.99
CA ASN A 172 9.39 4.76 10.60
C ASN A 172 10.61 4.86 11.54
N ILE A 173 10.88 3.82 12.32
CA ILE A 173 12.02 3.74 13.23
C ILE A 173 12.87 2.53 12.87
N ASP A 174 12.34 1.32 13.06
CA ASP A 174 13.16 0.11 12.98
C ASP A 174 12.40 -1.18 12.61
N ARG A 175 11.04 -1.20 12.64
CA ARG A 175 10.29 -2.45 12.53
C ARG A 175 8.86 -2.32 12.04
N PHE A 176 8.26 -3.44 11.66
CA PHE A 176 6.83 -3.55 11.45
C PHE A 176 6.11 -3.71 12.77
N ILE A 177 5.04 -2.94 12.94
CA ILE A 177 4.15 -2.95 14.11
C ILE A 177 2.69 -3.11 13.68
N THR A 178 1.82 -3.28 14.65
CA THR A 178 0.36 -3.15 14.52
C THR A 178 -0.17 -2.24 15.63
N SER A 179 -1.48 -2.19 15.82
CA SER A 179 -2.10 -1.59 16.99
C SER A 179 -3.01 -2.58 17.70
N ASP A 180 -3.31 -2.32 18.97
CA ASP A 180 -4.22 -3.15 19.78
C ASP A 180 -5.67 -3.12 19.28
N PHE A 181 -6.02 -2.16 18.42
CA PHE A 181 -7.27 -2.19 17.66
C PHE A 181 -7.41 -3.47 16.80
N TYR A 182 -6.31 -4.01 16.31
CA TYR A 182 -6.28 -5.18 15.42
C TYR A 182 -5.79 -6.46 16.12
N SER A 183 -4.83 -6.34 17.02
CA SER A 183 -4.25 -7.52 17.69
C SER A 183 -3.45 -7.12 18.92
N ASP A 184 -3.58 -7.89 20.00
CA ASP A 184 -2.84 -7.70 21.25
C ASP A 184 -1.36 -8.09 21.17
N SER A 185 -0.95 -8.78 20.11
CA SER A 185 0.44 -9.24 19.93
C SER A 185 0.78 -9.44 18.46
N LEU A 186 2.08 -9.32 18.12
CA LEU A 186 2.56 -9.72 16.81
C LEU A 186 2.70 -11.25 16.73
N PRO A 187 2.42 -11.84 15.55
CA PRO A 187 2.78 -13.23 15.29
C PRO A 187 4.30 -13.44 15.41
N LEU A 188 4.72 -14.57 15.99
CA LEU A 188 6.14 -14.88 16.22
C LEU A 188 7.02 -14.76 14.98
N PHE A 189 6.49 -15.07 13.78
CA PHE A 189 7.26 -14.95 12.54
C PHE A 189 7.54 -13.50 12.17
N ILE A 190 6.67 -12.55 12.55
CA ILE A 190 6.89 -11.12 12.36
C ILE A 190 7.93 -10.60 13.36
N ASP A 191 7.86 -11.01 14.62
CA ASP A 191 8.90 -10.67 15.61
C ASP A 191 10.27 -11.18 15.16
N ASN A 192 10.33 -12.42 14.68
CA ASN A 192 11.55 -13.00 14.13
C ASN A 192 12.06 -12.24 12.89
N PHE A 193 11.17 -11.75 12.04
CA PHE A 193 11.54 -10.92 10.91
C PHE A 193 12.09 -9.57 11.38
N ASN A 194 11.38 -8.87 12.26
CA ASN A 194 11.80 -7.60 12.84
C ASN A 194 13.17 -7.68 13.51
N ASN A 195 13.44 -8.76 14.25
CA ASN A 195 14.72 -8.97 14.91
C ASN A 195 15.88 -9.25 13.94
N LYS A 196 15.58 -9.69 12.72
CA LYS A 196 16.57 -9.88 11.64
C LYS A 196 16.72 -8.65 10.75
N LEU A 197 15.77 -7.71 10.83
CA LEU A 197 15.81 -6.51 10.01
C LEU A 197 16.97 -5.61 10.49
N ASN A 198 18.00 -5.52 9.67
CA ASN A 198 19.19 -4.73 9.96
C ASN A 198 19.24 -3.52 9.03
N LEU A 199 18.54 -2.46 9.37
CA LEU A 199 18.54 -1.22 8.59
C LEU A 199 19.91 -0.53 8.61
N GLN A 200 20.73 -0.78 9.65
CA GLN A 200 22.08 -0.24 9.72
C GLN A 200 22.99 -0.72 8.57
N SER A 201 22.70 -1.91 8.01
CA SER A 201 23.47 -2.43 6.87
C SER A 201 23.27 -1.64 5.57
N TYR A 202 22.22 -0.83 5.50
CA TYR A 202 21.98 0.06 4.35
C TYR A 202 22.62 1.44 4.54
N ARG A 203 23.03 1.79 5.74
CA ARG A 203 23.75 3.05 5.99
C ARG A 203 25.08 3.03 5.22
N ASP A 204 25.45 4.17 4.71
CA ASP A 204 26.63 4.35 3.87
C ASP A 204 26.61 3.59 2.52
N SER A 205 25.46 2.99 2.17
CA SER A 205 25.23 2.46 0.83
C SER A 205 24.80 3.55 -0.13
N LEU A 206 24.93 3.27 -1.43
CA LEU A 206 24.48 4.16 -2.49
C LEU A 206 23.26 3.56 -3.18
N TRP A 207 22.21 4.36 -3.31
CA TRP A 207 21.14 4.05 -4.23
C TRP A 207 21.55 4.48 -5.63
N THR A 208 21.79 3.52 -6.51
CA THR A 208 22.30 3.74 -7.87
C THR A 208 21.23 3.41 -8.90
N LYS A 209 21.36 4.00 -10.08
CA LYS A 209 20.52 3.63 -11.23
C LYS A 209 20.74 2.15 -11.59
N VAL A 210 19.66 1.44 -11.89
CA VAL A 210 19.68 0.01 -12.27
C VAL A 210 20.18 -0.18 -13.71
N PHE A 211 19.91 0.79 -14.58
CA PHE A 211 20.25 0.77 -16.00
C PHE A 211 21.24 1.87 -16.36
N PRO A 212 21.91 1.78 -17.52
CA PRO A 212 22.74 2.87 -18.02
C PRO A 212 21.96 4.17 -18.25
N ASP A 213 22.61 5.32 -18.08
CA ASP A 213 21.99 6.64 -18.25
C ASP A 213 21.31 6.84 -19.60
N SER A 214 21.93 6.33 -20.67
CA SER A 214 21.36 6.39 -22.03
C SER A 214 19.98 5.75 -22.15
N LEU A 215 19.67 4.77 -21.28
CA LEU A 215 18.36 4.13 -21.25
C LEU A 215 17.33 4.98 -20.51
N TYR A 216 17.73 5.63 -19.41
CA TYR A 216 16.86 6.57 -18.71
C TYR A 216 16.50 7.75 -19.60
N LEU A 217 17.45 8.39 -20.26
CA LEU A 217 17.22 9.53 -21.16
C LEU A 217 16.31 9.19 -22.35
N LYS A 218 16.30 7.93 -22.77
CA LYS A 218 15.39 7.47 -23.83
C LYS A 218 13.93 7.41 -23.39
N HIS A 219 13.66 7.16 -22.10
CA HIS A 219 12.32 6.90 -21.58
C HIS A 219 11.83 7.95 -20.58
N SER A 220 12.72 8.82 -20.10
CA SER A 220 12.45 9.85 -19.12
C SER A 220 13.21 11.13 -19.44
N ARG A 221 13.22 12.07 -18.54
CA ARG A 221 13.99 13.32 -18.57
C ARG A 221 15.36 13.13 -17.93
N GLU A 222 16.14 14.19 -17.93
CA GLU A 222 17.40 14.28 -17.18
C GLU A 222 17.13 14.13 -15.67
N ASP A 223 18.17 13.74 -14.94
CA ASP A 223 18.12 13.47 -13.50
C ASP A 223 17.96 14.76 -12.67
N ASP A 224 18.62 15.83 -13.08
CA ASP A 224 18.44 17.18 -12.54
C ASP A 224 17.49 17.96 -13.47
N PHE A 225 16.25 18.19 -13.04
CA PHE A 225 15.20 18.77 -13.86
C PHE A 225 14.58 19.99 -13.17
N PHE A 226 14.39 21.07 -13.92
CA PHE A 226 13.68 22.26 -13.45
C PHE A 226 12.28 21.89 -12.94
N GLY A 227 12.02 22.17 -11.68
CA GLY A 227 10.76 21.87 -11.00
C GLY A 227 10.80 20.63 -10.08
N GLU A 228 11.95 19.97 -9.99
CA GLU A 228 12.22 19.07 -8.85
C GLU A 228 12.43 19.90 -7.58
N ILE A 229 11.97 19.35 -6.47
CA ILE A 229 12.16 20.01 -5.18
C ILE A 229 13.57 19.67 -4.69
N ASP A 230 14.40 20.71 -4.51
CA ASP A 230 15.66 20.56 -3.83
C ASP A 230 15.41 20.38 -2.34
N TRP A 231 15.94 19.31 -1.78
CA TRP A 231 15.80 18.99 -0.37
C TRP A 231 16.95 19.63 0.42
N TYR A 232 16.62 20.20 1.56
CA TYR A 232 17.61 20.71 2.48
C TYR A 232 17.82 19.70 3.61
N ARG A 233 19.08 19.38 3.89
CA ARG A 233 19.40 18.64 5.12
C ARG A 233 19.01 19.49 6.33
N VAL A 234 18.06 19.00 7.10
CA VAL A 234 17.67 19.63 8.34
C VAL A 234 18.53 19.06 9.46
N GLN A 235 19.49 19.84 9.95
CA GLN A 235 20.16 19.55 11.21
C GLN A 235 19.36 20.18 12.35
N HIS A 236 19.09 19.42 13.39
CA HIS A 236 18.60 19.97 14.65
C HIS A 236 19.79 20.48 15.46
N ASP A 237 19.82 21.78 15.70
CA ASP A 237 20.68 22.33 16.76
C ASP A 237 20.03 22.00 18.10
N GLU A 238 20.55 20.99 18.78
CA GLU A 238 20.04 20.52 20.08
C GLU A 238 20.18 21.59 21.18
N ILE A 239 21.10 22.54 21.00
CA ILE A 239 21.37 23.59 22.01
C ILE A 239 20.31 24.68 21.93
N ASN A 240 19.89 25.06 20.72
CA ASN A 240 18.98 26.20 20.53
C ASN A 240 17.58 25.78 20.09
N ASN A 241 17.33 24.48 19.96
CA ASN A 241 16.09 23.91 19.42
C ASN A 241 15.66 24.51 18.05
N LYS A 242 16.68 24.88 17.25
CA LYS A 242 16.52 25.49 15.92
C LYS A 242 16.80 24.46 14.82
N LYS A 243 15.95 24.46 13.82
CA LYS A 243 16.27 23.78 12.56
C LYS A 243 17.30 24.60 11.80
N ILE A 244 18.48 24.04 11.61
CA ILE A 244 19.52 24.62 10.76
C ILE A 244 19.43 23.90 9.42
N PHE A 245 19.18 24.65 8.37
CA PHE A 245 19.26 24.12 7.00
C PHE A 245 20.74 24.14 6.60
N SER A 246 21.35 22.96 6.47
CA SER A 246 22.68 22.80 5.89
C SER A 246 22.52 22.29 4.47
N ASP A 247 23.35 22.74 3.59
CA ASP A 247 23.58 22.35 2.22
C ASP A 247 22.34 21.88 1.43
N GLU A 248 22.05 22.57 0.35
CA GLU A 248 21.10 22.19 -0.69
C GLU A 248 21.47 20.80 -1.20
N TYR A 249 20.53 19.87 -1.11
CA TYR A 249 20.68 18.51 -1.60
C TYR A 249 19.82 18.31 -2.85
N LYS A 250 20.48 18.08 -3.98
CA LYS A 250 19.82 17.70 -5.21
C LYS A 250 19.60 16.20 -5.22
N PRO A 251 18.38 15.72 -5.44
CA PRO A 251 18.07 14.27 -5.46
C PRO A 251 18.55 13.61 -6.76
N THR A 252 19.84 13.78 -7.08
CA THR A 252 20.48 13.18 -8.26
C THR A 252 21.19 11.89 -7.90
N PHE A 253 21.09 10.88 -8.77
CA PHE A 253 21.77 9.60 -8.55
C PHE A 253 23.29 9.72 -8.75
N PRO A 254 24.11 9.04 -7.93
CA PRO A 254 23.74 8.13 -6.83
C PRO A 254 23.33 8.88 -5.55
N ILE A 255 22.31 8.37 -4.85
CA ILE A 255 21.83 8.92 -3.59
C ILE A 255 22.49 8.17 -2.44
N SER A 256 23.11 8.88 -1.50
CA SER A 256 23.72 8.29 -0.31
C SER A 256 22.69 8.11 0.80
N PHE A 257 22.61 6.90 1.35
CA PHE A 257 21.88 6.62 2.59
C PHE A 257 22.77 6.92 3.80
N ASP A 258 22.91 8.18 4.15
CA ASP A 258 23.63 8.54 5.35
C ASP A 258 22.74 8.49 6.60
N LYS A 259 23.38 8.58 7.79
CA LYS A 259 22.70 8.51 9.09
C LYS A 259 21.71 9.66 9.36
N ASN A 260 21.79 10.73 8.58
CA ASN A 260 20.95 11.93 8.72
C ASN A 260 19.82 11.95 7.67
N HIS A 261 19.81 10.99 6.76
CA HIS A 261 18.83 10.87 5.70
C HIS A 261 17.97 9.64 5.97
N ASP A 262 16.69 9.84 6.18
CA ASP A 262 15.71 8.76 6.31
C ASP A 262 14.97 8.59 4.98
N PRO A 263 15.39 7.67 4.13
CA PRO A 263 14.75 7.44 2.83
C PRO A 263 13.31 6.93 2.97
N GLY A 264 12.91 6.49 4.16
CA GLY A 264 11.53 6.06 4.44
C GLY A 264 10.52 7.21 4.53
N GLN A 265 10.98 8.45 4.68
CA GLN A 265 10.10 9.63 4.71
C GLN A 265 9.86 10.23 3.32
N GLU A 266 10.65 9.86 2.33
CA GLU A 266 10.62 10.45 0.98
C GLU A 266 9.97 9.53 -0.07
N LEU A 267 9.67 8.28 0.25
CA LEU A 267 8.96 7.32 -0.61
C LEU A 267 7.44 7.33 -0.29
#